data_08fa32635bac09d0eb6691fd62ee55a3
#
_entry.id   08fa32635bac09d0eb6691fd62ee55a3
#
_cell.length_a   1.000
_cell.length_b   1.000
_cell.length_c   1.000
_cell.angle_alpha   90.00
_cell.angle_beta   90.00
_cell.angle_gamma   90.00
#
_symmetry.space_group_name_H-M   'P 1'
#
loop_
_entity.id
_entity.type
_entity.pdbx_description
1 polymer ?
#
loop_
_entity_poly.entity_id
_entity_poly.type
_entity_poly.pdbx_seq_one_letter_code
_entity_poly.pdbx_strand_id
1 'polypeptide(L)'
;MNGLRAVIFCLVLACAAVVSPAAAVTPTAAVQPSWSALPVPAAAPPVTVSDLAARGPGEAWATGYEHAADGLRPMLYRWDGTAWSRDTTFPGAGELGWLGKVQFVGKEVWIFHNREGAGEILRRSAGGWSAVPLPQTLWTYQDFTAVPGAAWVVGEDDTGLKVLHYDGSGWTTQAAPDGVLYLMGITARTATDAWAWADTTTGTAILRWDGTAWRDAKVPLPPNSNVHTTLLEPSGRVTIGGSQYTDGVARTYLMTWNGRAWHTTYPPLGDTYTEAMVRGADGALWLPVRSDRAFQSKYARVDGRRTTFAYGPERTNAIDVKPRALTKAGSSLLSFGTVEIYGSKPNLMSERLGG
;
A
#
# COMPACT_ATOMS: atom_id res chain seq x y z
N MET A 1 38.10 49.73 -86.94
CA MET A 1 36.67 49.32 -86.86
C MET A 1 36.42 48.92 -85.42
N ASN A 2 35.72 49.76 -84.76
CA ASN A 2 35.67 49.89 -83.31
C ASN A 2 34.64 48.94 -82.70
N GLY A 3 35.03 48.10 -81.71
CA GLY A 3 34.15 47.26 -80.89
C GLY A 3 34.13 47.78 -79.50
N LEU A 4 32.96 48.28 -79.10
CA LEU A 4 32.66 48.85 -77.78
C LEU A 4 32.45 47.72 -76.76
N ARG A 5 33.24 47.68 -75.71
CA ARG A 5 33.04 46.77 -74.56
C ARG A 5 32.20 47.47 -73.48
N ALA A 6 30.97 47.00 -73.21
CA ALA A 6 30.12 47.43 -72.11
C ALA A 6 30.56 46.68 -70.83
N VAL A 7 30.87 47.42 -69.78
CA VAL A 7 31.19 46.89 -68.47
C VAL A 7 29.87 46.98 -67.63
N ILE A 8 29.36 45.83 -67.24
CA ILE A 8 28.19 45.71 -66.31
C ILE A 8 28.72 45.68 -64.87
N PHE A 9 28.38 46.72 -64.10
CA PHE A 9 28.61 46.74 -62.64
C PHE A 9 27.46 45.99 -61.96
N CYS A 10 27.75 44.83 -61.33
CA CYS A 10 26.81 44.17 -60.44
C CYS A 10 26.96 44.77 -59.03
N LEU A 11 25.91 45.47 -58.56
CA LEU A 11 25.82 45.95 -57.23
C LEU A 11 25.33 44.78 -56.34
N VAL A 12 26.19 44.25 -55.45
CA VAL A 12 25.84 43.24 -54.48
C VAL A 12 25.31 43.97 -53.23
N LEU A 13 23.99 43.90 -53.00
CA LEU A 13 23.36 44.34 -51.74
C LEU A 13 23.60 43.25 -50.70
N ALA A 14 24.43 43.50 -49.72
CA ALA A 14 24.59 42.62 -48.52
C ALA A 14 23.46 42.94 -47.52
N CYS A 15 22.45 42.07 -47.46
CA CYS A 15 21.49 42.06 -46.37
C CYS A 15 22.13 41.45 -45.10
N ALA A 16 22.48 42.30 -44.15
CA ALA A 16 22.89 41.83 -42.83
C ALA A 16 21.61 41.37 -42.05
N ALA A 17 21.41 40.07 -41.92
CA ALA A 17 20.37 39.53 -41.05
C ALA A 17 20.79 39.69 -39.58
N VAL A 18 20.10 40.52 -38.86
CA VAL A 18 20.23 40.67 -37.39
C VAL A 18 19.61 39.43 -36.78
N VAL A 19 20.42 38.45 -36.40
CA VAL A 19 19.99 37.26 -35.60
C VAL A 19 19.86 37.75 -34.15
N SER A 20 18.63 37.99 -33.68
CA SER A 20 18.37 38.20 -32.27
C SER A 20 18.68 36.88 -31.51
N PRO A 21 19.45 36.91 -30.44
CA PRO A 21 19.67 35.69 -29.62
C PRO A 21 18.32 35.29 -29.01
N ALA A 22 17.86 34.08 -29.31
CA ALA A 22 16.73 33.47 -28.65
C ALA A 22 17.06 33.39 -27.15
N ALA A 23 16.23 34.03 -26.32
CA ALA A 23 16.33 33.92 -24.87
C ALA A 23 16.26 32.41 -24.50
N ALA A 24 17.31 31.91 -23.90
CA ALA A 24 17.35 30.56 -23.35
C ALA A 24 16.28 30.49 -22.28
N VAL A 25 15.19 29.76 -22.56
CA VAL A 25 14.19 29.41 -21.55
C VAL A 25 14.90 28.46 -20.60
N THR A 26 15.30 28.95 -19.44
CA THR A 26 15.80 28.13 -18.36
C THR A 26 14.68 27.15 -17.99
N PRO A 27 14.87 25.82 -18.09
CA PRO A 27 13.83 24.89 -17.68
C PRO A 27 13.59 25.13 -16.19
N THR A 28 12.39 25.55 -15.83
CA THR A 28 11.94 25.63 -14.44
C THR A 28 12.14 24.21 -13.88
N ALA A 29 13.01 24.06 -12.89
CA ALA A 29 13.24 22.79 -12.23
C ALA A 29 11.88 22.30 -11.74
N ALA A 30 11.42 21.16 -12.26
CA ALA A 30 10.19 20.55 -11.83
C ALA A 30 10.28 20.37 -10.31
N VAL A 31 9.37 21.02 -9.56
CA VAL A 31 9.31 20.87 -8.11
C VAL A 31 9.09 19.38 -7.86
N GLN A 32 10.09 18.73 -7.28
CA GLN A 32 9.94 17.32 -6.90
C GLN A 32 8.84 17.23 -5.84
N PRO A 33 7.85 16.35 -6.01
CA PRO A 33 6.80 16.20 -5.03
C PRO A 33 7.42 15.86 -3.68
N SER A 34 7.09 16.64 -2.66
CA SER A 34 7.62 16.47 -1.31
C SER A 34 6.55 15.96 -0.36
N TRP A 35 6.95 15.10 0.55
CA TRP A 35 6.10 14.66 1.64
C TRP A 35 5.93 15.78 2.68
N SER A 36 4.71 15.98 3.15
CA SER A 36 4.39 16.92 4.23
C SER A 36 3.73 16.18 5.39
N ALA A 37 4.01 16.60 6.62
CA ALA A 37 3.36 16.06 7.81
C ALA A 37 1.90 16.50 7.86
N LEU A 38 1.03 15.57 8.27
CA LEU A 38 -0.37 15.85 8.59
C LEU A 38 -0.56 15.69 10.10
N PRO A 39 -1.24 16.64 10.76
CA PRO A 39 -1.64 16.47 12.16
C PRO A 39 -2.55 15.26 12.32
N VAL A 40 -2.29 14.45 13.35
CA VAL A 40 -3.14 13.31 13.75
C VAL A 40 -3.57 13.55 15.18
N PRO A 41 -4.87 13.35 15.54
CA PRO A 41 -5.31 13.42 16.93
C PRO A 41 -4.54 12.43 17.81
N ALA A 42 -4.33 12.81 19.07
CA ALA A 42 -3.53 12.02 20.00
C ALA A 42 -4.07 10.60 20.19
N ALA A 43 -3.15 9.66 20.32
CA ALA A 43 -3.37 8.29 20.75
C ALA A 43 -2.59 8.02 22.04
N ALA A 44 -2.94 6.98 22.78
CA ALA A 44 -2.19 6.54 23.96
C ALA A 44 -1.06 5.58 23.53
N PRO A 45 0.22 6.02 23.54
CA PRO A 45 1.31 5.17 23.11
C PRO A 45 1.64 4.06 24.14
N PRO A 46 2.22 2.92 23.69
CA PRO A 46 2.60 2.64 22.32
C PRO A 46 1.41 2.30 21.43
N VAL A 47 1.54 2.61 20.14
CA VAL A 47 0.51 2.33 19.14
C VAL A 47 1.03 1.41 18.04
N THR A 48 0.11 0.68 17.42
CA THR A 48 0.35 -0.10 16.19
C THR A 48 -0.63 0.34 15.12
N VAL A 49 -0.12 0.62 13.93
CA VAL A 49 -0.93 0.88 12.73
C VAL A 49 -1.11 -0.43 11.98
N SER A 50 -2.36 -0.77 11.67
CA SER A 50 -2.72 -1.99 10.93
C SER A 50 -2.87 -1.74 9.44
N ASP A 51 -3.64 -0.72 9.04
CA ASP A 51 -3.92 -0.47 7.62
C ASP A 51 -4.38 0.96 7.34
N LEU A 52 -4.41 1.30 6.05
CA LEU A 52 -4.86 2.58 5.52
C LEU A 52 -5.50 2.40 4.14
N ALA A 53 -6.74 2.80 3.98
CA ALA A 53 -7.41 2.82 2.69
C ALA A 53 -8.01 4.20 2.38
N ALA A 54 -8.04 4.58 1.09
CA ALA A 54 -8.68 5.80 0.62
C ALA A 54 -9.60 5.51 -0.56
N ARG A 55 -10.76 6.16 -0.61
CA ARG A 55 -11.66 6.17 -1.76
C ARG A 55 -11.31 7.29 -2.73
N GLY A 56 -10.68 8.32 -2.24
CA GLY A 56 -10.30 9.51 -3.01
C GLY A 56 -9.67 10.57 -2.12
N PRO A 57 -9.50 11.80 -2.61
CA PRO A 57 -8.81 12.84 -1.85
C PRO A 57 -9.56 13.29 -0.59
N GLY A 58 -10.88 13.11 -0.55
CA GLY A 58 -11.76 13.56 0.54
C GLY A 58 -12.16 12.47 1.53
N GLU A 59 -11.74 11.21 1.34
CA GLU A 59 -12.09 10.15 2.28
C GLU A 59 -11.01 9.07 2.35
N ALA A 60 -10.47 8.89 3.56
CA ALA A 60 -9.61 7.77 3.90
C ALA A 60 -9.87 7.33 5.34
N TRP A 61 -9.49 6.09 5.64
CA TRP A 61 -9.60 5.49 6.96
C TRP A 61 -8.30 4.79 7.32
N ALA A 62 -7.83 4.99 8.55
CA ALA A 62 -6.67 4.32 9.12
C ALA A 62 -7.08 3.54 10.37
N THR A 63 -6.58 2.32 10.49
CA THR A 63 -6.88 1.39 11.57
C THR A 63 -5.64 1.02 12.35
N GLY A 64 -5.85 0.50 13.56
CA GLY A 64 -4.80 0.01 14.42
C GLY A 64 -5.27 -0.20 15.85
N TYR A 65 -4.34 -0.11 16.79
CA TYR A 65 -4.62 -0.27 18.21
C TYR A 65 -3.59 0.40 19.10
N GLU A 66 -4.03 0.77 20.30
CA GLU A 66 -3.22 1.23 21.42
C GLU A 66 -2.90 0.05 22.33
N HIS A 67 -1.70 0.02 22.89
CA HIS A 67 -1.31 -0.96 23.91
C HIS A 67 -1.57 -0.38 25.30
N ALA A 68 -2.74 -0.65 25.86
CA ALA A 68 -3.10 -0.27 27.22
C ALA A 68 -2.59 -1.32 28.23
N ALA A 69 -2.62 -0.96 29.52
CA ALA A 69 -2.16 -1.85 30.58
C ALA A 69 -3.01 -3.13 30.73
N ASP A 70 -4.27 -3.05 30.37
CA ASP A 70 -5.26 -4.14 30.43
C ASP A 70 -5.45 -4.89 29.10
N GLY A 71 -4.76 -4.48 28.03
CA GLY A 71 -4.84 -5.13 26.72
C GLY A 71 -4.77 -4.16 25.55
N LEU A 72 -5.19 -4.62 24.38
CA LEU A 72 -5.23 -3.81 23.17
C LEU A 72 -6.54 -3.04 23.09
N ARG A 73 -6.48 -1.78 22.61
CA ARG A 73 -7.68 -0.96 22.38
C ARG A 73 -7.73 -0.50 20.93
N PRO A 74 -8.86 -0.71 20.25
CA PRO A 74 -8.98 -0.41 18.82
C PRO A 74 -8.87 1.09 18.55
N MET A 75 -8.17 1.42 17.46
CA MET A 75 -8.03 2.79 16.96
C MET A 75 -8.59 2.91 15.56
N LEU A 76 -9.43 3.91 15.34
CA LEU A 76 -9.98 4.26 14.05
C LEU A 76 -9.85 5.74 13.78
N TYR A 77 -9.24 6.10 12.65
CA TYR A 77 -9.12 7.48 12.21
C TYR A 77 -9.73 7.66 10.83
N ARG A 78 -10.42 8.78 10.65
CA ARG A 78 -11.04 9.19 9.40
C ARG A 78 -10.41 10.47 8.87
N TRP A 79 -10.07 10.47 7.61
CA TRP A 79 -9.66 11.63 6.82
C TRP A 79 -10.84 12.20 6.04
N ASP A 80 -11.09 13.50 6.11
CA ASP A 80 -12.19 14.20 5.42
C ASP A 80 -11.73 15.02 4.20
N GLY A 81 -10.45 14.90 3.82
CA GLY A 81 -9.81 15.69 2.77
C GLY A 81 -8.95 16.83 3.31
N THR A 82 -9.13 17.21 4.56
CA THR A 82 -8.43 18.34 5.22
C THR A 82 -7.75 17.93 6.52
N ALA A 83 -8.39 17.09 7.33
CA ALA A 83 -7.90 16.71 8.65
C ALA A 83 -8.24 15.27 9.01
N TRP A 84 -7.42 14.68 9.88
CA TRP A 84 -7.72 13.43 10.54
C TRP A 84 -8.58 13.67 11.79
N SER A 85 -9.58 12.84 11.98
CA SER A 85 -10.38 12.78 13.22
C SER A 85 -10.42 11.36 13.75
N ARG A 86 -10.41 11.18 15.06
CA ARG A 86 -10.61 9.86 15.69
C ARG A 86 -12.11 9.53 15.68
N ASP A 87 -12.48 8.37 15.17
CA ASP A 87 -13.85 7.84 15.23
C ASP A 87 -13.96 6.87 16.41
N THR A 88 -14.88 7.13 17.32
CA THR A 88 -15.19 6.28 18.48
C THR A 88 -16.65 5.83 18.47
N THR A 89 -17.33 5.95 17.32
CA THR A 89 -18.76 5.67 17.20
C THR A 89 -19.07 4.25 16.72
N PHE A 90 -18.05 3.47 16.39
CA PHE A 90 -18.21 2.08 15.95
C PHE A 90 -18.49 1.14 17.14
N PRO A 91 -19.20 0.01 16.93
CA PRO A 91 -19.43 -1.00 17.96
C PRO A 91 -18.12 -1.53 18.54
N GLY A 92 -18.01 -1.59 19.86
CA GLY A 92 -16.80 -2.06 20.55
C GLY A 92 -15.65 -1.07 20.65
N ALA A 93 -15.84 0.22 20.30
CA ALA A 93 -14.78 1.24 20.35
C ALA A 93 -14.16 1.45 21.75
N GLY A 94 -14.90 1.16 22.82
CA GLY A 94 -14.43 1.24 24.21
C GLY A 94 -13.98 -0.08 24.81
N GLU A 95 -14.09 -1.17 24.08
CA GLU A 95 -13.78 -2.53 24.54
C GLU A 95 -12.34 -2.92 24.19
N LEU A 96 -11.86 -4.06 24.71
CA LEU A 96 -10.58 -4.61 24.34
C LEU A 96 -10.64 -5.23 22.94
N GLY A 97 -9.59 -5.05 22.16
CA GLY A 97 -9.52 -5.58 20.82
C GLY A 97 -8.58 -4.78 19.92
N TRP A 98 -8.63 -5.09 18.63
CA TRP A 98 -7.84 -4.39 17.63
C TRP A 98 -8.55 -4.36 16.27
N LEU A 99 -8.25 -3.34 15.48
CA LEU A 99 -8.72 -3.23 14.10
C LEU A 99 -7.62 -3.65 13.13
N GLY A 100 -7.97 -4.53 12.21
CA GLY A 100 -7.12 -4.99 11.12
C GLY A 100 -7.29 -4.16 9.85
N LYS A 101 -7.33 -4.85 8.70
CA LYS A 101 -7.50 -4.20 7.39
C LYS A 101 -8.80 -3.41 7.28
N VAL A 102 -8.72 -2.30 6.57
CA VAL A 102 -9.85 -1.45 6.18
C VAL A 102 -9.98 -1.44 4.66
N GLN A 103 -11.18 -1.61 4.14
CA GLN A 103 -11.44 -1.64 2.71
C GLN A 103 -12.74 -0.91 2.34
N PHE A 104 -12.75 -0.35 1.13
CA PHE A 104 -13.94 0.22 0.54
C PHE A 104 -14.67 -0.82 -0.31
N VAL A 105 -15.89 -1.17 0.09
CA VAL A 105 -16.75 -2.13 -0.59
C VAL A 105 -17.96 -1.39 -1.17
N GLY A 106 -17.89 -1.01 -2.43
CA GLY A 106 -18.88 -0.13 -3.04
C GLY A 106 -18.93 1.23 -2.32
N LYS A 107 -20.06 1.54 -1.68
CA LYS A 107 -20.25 2.78 -0.89
C LYS A 107 -19.95 2.61 0.61
N GLU A 108 -19.67 1.41 1.04
CA GLU A 108 -19.42 1.08 2.46
C GLU A 108 -17.93 1.05 2.76
N VAL A 109 -17.60 1.17 4.04
CA VAL A 109 -16.28 0.88 4.60
C VAL A 109 -16.41 -0.40 5.43
N TRP A 110 -15.56 -1.36 5.16
CA TRP A 110 -15.50 -2.63 5.88
C TRP A 110 -14.17 -2.73 6.60
N ILE A 111 -14.22 -3.12 7.89
CA ILE A 111 -13.05 -3.22 8.75
C ILE A 111 -13.10 -4.55 9.49
N PHE A 112 -12.00 -5.30 9.47
CA PHE A 112 -11.86 -6.43 10.36
C PHE A 112 -11.64 -5.94 11.79
N HIS A 113 -12.43 -6.46 12.73
CA HIS A 113 -12.34 -6.17 14.16
C HIS A 113 -12.24 -7.48 14.94
N ASN A 114 -11.18 -7.61 15.72
CA ASN A 114 -11.11 -8.61 16.78
C ASN A 114 -11.53 -7.94 18.08
N ARG A 115 -12.67 -8.33 18.61
CA ARG A 115 -13.22 -7.83 19.86
C ARG A 115 -13.17 -8.92 20.93
N GLU A 116 -12.31 -8.76 21.93
CA GLU A 116 -12.15 -9.71 23.03
C GLU A 116 -11.90 -11.17 22.58
N GLY A 117 -11.22 -11.34 21.45
CA GLY A 117 -10.94 -12.64 20.84
C GLY A 117 -12.00 -13.14 19.85
N ALA A 118 -13.18 -12.49 19.77
CA ALA A 118 -14.17 -12.77 18.74
C ALA A 118 -13.95 -11.89 17.50
N GLY A 119 -13.90 -12.51 16.31
CA GLY A 119 -13.80 -11.78 15.06
C GLY A 119 -15.15 -11.29 14.55
N GLU A 120 -15.19 -10.06 14.05
CA GLU A 120 -16.36 -9.51 13.37
C GLU A 120 -15.94 -8.56 12.25
N ILE A 121 -16.84 -8.25 11.34
CA ILE A 121 -16.67 -7.23 10.33
C ILE A 121 -17.52 -6.02 10.71
N LEU A 122 -16.86 -4.90 11.00
CA LEU A 122 -17.52 -3.61 11.11
C LEU A 122 -17.84 -3.11 9.70
N ARG A 123 -19.06 -2.66 9.51
CA ARG A 123 -19.54 -2.08 8.24
C ARG A 123 -20.08 -0.68 8.51
N ARG A 124 -19.57 0.30 7.79
CA ARG A 124 -20.09 1.66 7.79
C ARG A 124 -20.82 1.95 6.49
N SER A 125 -22.08 2.26 6.58
CA SER A 125 -22.95 2.72 5.50
C SER A 125 -23.44 4.14 5.75
N ALA A 126 -24.32 4.65 4.90
CA ALA A 126 -25.01 5.92 5.14
C ALA A 126 -25.88 5.91 6.42
N GLY A 127 -26.35 4.71 6.83
CA GLY A 127 -27.14 4.53 8.06
C GLY A 127 -26.32 4.41 9.35
N GLY A 128 -24.99 4.50 9.29
CA GLY A 128 -24.11 4.37 10.44
C GLY A 128 -23.32 3.06 10.43
N TRP A 129 -22.80 2.70 11.60
CA TRP A 129 -22.04 1.47 11.83
C TRP A 129 -22.94 0.27 12.14
N SER A 130 -22.54 -0.90 11.65
CA SER A 130 -23.07 -2.21 12.06
C SER A 130 -21.90 -3.19 12.22
N ALA A 131 -22.09 -4.24 13.01
CA ALA A 131 -21.14 -5.33 13.18
C ALA A 131 -21.76 -6.63 12.67
N VAL A 132 -20.98 -7.41 11.93
CA VAL A 132 -21.36 -8.74 11.44
C VAL A 132 -20.39 -9.75 12.03
N PRO A 133 -20.82 -10.57 13.00
CA PRO A 133 -19.96 -11.58 13.60
C PRO A 133 -19.47 -12.59 12.56
N LEU A 134 -18.26 -13.09 12.73
CA LEU A 134 -17.79 -14.26 12.00
C LEU A 134 -18.53 -15.52 12.47
N PRO A 135 -18.68 -16.54 11.60
CA PRO A 135 -19.45 -17.75 11.93
C PRO A 135 -18.76 -18.62 12.99
N GLN A 136 -17.48 -18.40 13.22
CA GLN A 136 -16.68 -19.13 14.21
C GLN A 136 -15.56 -18.27 14.78
N THR A 137 -15.11 -18.59 15.98
CA THR A 137 -13.94 -17.99 16.61
C THR A 137 -12.67 -18.62 16.01
N LEU A 138 -11.71 -17.78 15.69
CA LEU A 138 -10.36 -18.19 15.31
C LEU A 138 -9.37 -17.78 16.41
N TRP A 139 -8.35 -18.56 16.65
CA TRP A 139 -7.29 -18.23 17.61
C TRP A 139 -6.36 -17.15 17.07
N THR A 140 -6.10 -17.24 15.75
CA THR A 140 -5.31 -16.24 15.04
C THR A 140 -6.09 -15.74 13.83
N TYR A 141 -5.89 -14.46 13.52
CA TYR A 141 -6.42 -13.82 12.32
C TYR A 141 -5.22 -13.26 11.55
N GLN A 142 -4.93 -13.85 10.38
CA GLN A 142 -3.82 -13.43 9.55
C GLN A 142 -4.18 -12.25 8.67
N ASP A 143 -5.32 -12.34 7.98
CA ASP A 143 -5.69 -11.30 7.03
C ASP A 143 -7.18 -11.31 6.66
N PHE A 144 -7.60 -10.19 6.04
CA PHE A 144 -8.96 -9.93 5.60
C PHE A 144 -8.95 -9.23 4.25
N THR A 145 -9.89 -9.56 3.38
CA THR A 145 -10.19 -8.80 2.16
C THR A 145 -11.66 -8.82 1.84
N ALA A 146 -12.19 -7.74 1.25
CA ALA A 146 -13.58 -7.63 0.86
C ALA A 146 -13.74 -6.83 -0.44
N VAL A 147 -14.68 -7.25 -1.25
CA VAL A 147 -15.11 -6.61 -2.50
C VAL A 147 -16.63 -6.65 -2.59
N PRO A 148 -17.28 -5.90 -3.49
CA PRO A 148 -18.72 -6.05 -3.68
C PRO A 148 -19.12 -7.51 -3.94
N GLY A 149 -19.99 -8.06 -3.07
CA GLY A 149 -20.52 -9.40 -3.16
C GLY A 149 -19.64 -10.51 -2.55
N ALA A 150 -18.45 -10.23 -2.05
CA ALA A 150 -17.64 -11.26 -1.39
C ALA A 150 -16.67 -10.68 -0.35
N ALA A 151 -16.33 -11.50 0.65
CA ALA A 151 -15.24 -11.21 1.58
C ALA A 151 -14.56 -12.50 2.02
N TRP A 152 -13.32 -12.39 2.47
CA TRP A 152 -12.54 -13.50 3.02
C TRP A 152 -11.85 -13.08 4.30
N VAL A 153 -11.85 -13.99 5.27
CA VAL A 153 -11.03 -13.91 6.48
C VAL A 153 -10.20 -15.18 6.54
N VAL A 154 -8.91 -15.04 6.76
CA VAL A 154 -7.99 -16.16 6.94
C VAL A 154 -7.43 -16.17 8.34
N GLY A 155 -7.32 -17.36 8.93
CA GLY A 155 -6.85 -17.56 10.29
C GLY A 155 -6.81 -19.04 10.66
N GLU A 156 -6.69 -19.33 11.94
CA GLU A 156 -6.59 -20.68 12.47
C GLU A 156 -7.50 -20.88 13.69
N ASP A 157 -8.01 -22.08 13.82
CA ASP A 157 -8.63 -22.59 15.05
C ASP A 157 -7.92 -23.85 15.54
N ASP A 158 -8.50 -24.57 16.51
CA ASP A 158 -7.96 -25.80 17.07
C ASP A 158 -7.85 -26.96 16.07
N THR A 159 -8.48 -26.84 14.91
CA THR A 159 -8.41 -27.82 13.83
C THR A 159 -7.53 -27.37 12.65
N GLY A 160 -6.84 -26.23 12.79
CA GLY A 160 -5.89 -25.68 11.83
C GLY A 160 -6.41 -24.53 10.99
N LEU A 161 -5.82 -24.36 9.81
CA LEU A 161 -6.09 -23.26 8.88
C LEU A 161 -7.57 -23.20 8.47
N LYS A 162 -8.11 -21.97 8.50
CA LYS A 162 -9.47 -21.64 8.06
C LYS A 162 -9.46 -20.53 7.01
N VAL A 163 -10.23 -20.72 5.98
CA VAL A 163 -10.60 -19.70 5.00
C VAL A 163 -12.09 -19.47 5.09
N LEU A 164 -12.50 -18.40 5.76
CA LEU A 164 -13.90 -18.01 5.83
C LEU A 164 -14.22 -17.17 4.61
N HIS A 165 -15.29 -17.51 3.90
CA HIS A 165 -15.75 -16.82 2.70
C HIS A 165 -17.18 -16.35 2.88
N TYR A 166 -17.43 -15.08 2.65
CA TYR A 166 -18.75 -14.47 2.53
C TYR A 166 -19.09 -14.30 1.06
N ASP A 167 -20.23 -14.83 0.63
CA ASP A 167 -20.69 -14.84 -0.78
C ASP A 167 -21.74 -13.76 -1.08
N GLY A 168 -21.94 -12.81 -0.18
CA GLY A 168 -22.97 -11.79 -0.27
C GLY A 168 -24.24 -12.15 0.52
N SER A 169 -24.47 -13.42 0.83
CA SER A 169 -25.62 -13.92 1.59
C SER A 169 -25.26 -14.48 2.95
N GLY A 170 -24.10 -15.14 3.07
CA GLY A 170 -23.66 -15.77 4.29
C GLY A 170 -22.18 -16.17 4.26
N TRP A 171 -21.71 -16.62 5.42
CA TRP A 171 -20.36 -17.13 5.59
C TRP A 171 -20.30 -18.65 5.40
N THR A 172 -19.27 -19.12 4.73
CA THR A 172 -18.91 -20.54 4.61
C THR A 172 -17.43 -20.73 4.92
N THR A 173 -17.07 -21.91 5.42
CA THR A 173 -15.65 -22.29 5.55
C THR A 173 -15.24 -23.03 4.27
N GLN A 174 -14.18 -22.53 3.64
CA GLN A 174 -13.60 -23.15 2.44
C GLN A 174 -12.37 -23.97 2.80
N ALA A 175 -12.13 -25.03 2.06
CA ALA A 175 -10.89 -25.80 2.15
C ALA A 175 -9.76 -25.03 1.46
N ALA A 176 -8.61 -24.96 2.12
CA ALA A 176 -7.37 -24.57 1.46
C ALA A 176 -6.89 -25.72 0.56
N PRO A 177 -6.09 -25.46 -0.50
CA PRO A 177 -5.48 -26.50 -1.30
C PRO A 177 -4.56 -27.40 -0.45
N ASP A 178 -4.41 -28.65 -0.87
CA ASP A 178 -3.52 -29.60 -0.20
C ASP A 178 -2.08 -29.06 -0.10
N GLY A 179 -1.44 -29.32 1.04
CA GLY A 179 -0.05 -28.91 1.30
C GLY A 179 0.12 -27.46 1.75
N VAL A 180 -0.96 -26.66 1.84
CA VAL A 180 -0.93 -25.32 2.44
C VAL A 180 -0.87 -25.47 3.95
N LEU A 181 0.15 -24.87 4.57
CA LEU A 181 0.34 -24.85 6.02
C LEU A 181 -0.29 -23.60 6.64
N TYR A 182 0.03 -22.43 6.06
CA TYR A 182 -0.43 -21.13 6.53
C TYR A 182 -0.80 -20.22 5.35
N LEU A 183 -1.86 -19.42 5.51
CA LEU A 183 -2.15 -18.29 4.61
C LEU A 183 -1.65 -17.01 5.27
N MET A 184 -0.62 -16.43 4.68
CA MET A 184 0.06 -15.25 5.22
C MET A 184 -0.61 -13.94 4.82
N GLY A 185 -1.44 -13.94 3.79
CA GLY A 185 -2.19 -12.79 3.37
C GLY A 185 -3.13 -13.05 2.20
N ILE A 186 -4.12 -12.18 2.06
CA ILE A 186 -5.16 -12.29 1.04
C ILE A 186 -5.54 -10.92 0.50
N THR A 187 -5.82 -10.86 -0.80
CA THR A 187 -6.34 -9.67 -1.47
C THR A 187 -7.30 -10.05 -2.58
N ALA A 188 -8.32 -9.24 -2.83
CA ALA A 188 -9.32 -9.51 -3.86
C ALA A 188 -9.52 -8.30 -4.76
N ARG A 189 -9.84 -8.57 -6.03
CA ARG A 189 -10.25 -7.57 -7.00
C ARG A 189 -11.74 -7.67 -7.31
N THR A 190 -12.26 -8.87 -7.36
CA THR A 190 -13.69 -9.17 -7.55
C THR A 190 -14.08 -10.41 -6.75
N ALA A 191 -15.37 -10.72 -6.67
CA ALA A 191 -15.87 -11.92 -6.01
C ALA A 191 -15.35 -13.25 -6.62
N THR A 192 -14.81 -13.20 -7.84
CA THR A 192 -14.28 -14.37 -8.57
C THR A 192 -12.78 -14.25 -8.87
N ASP A 193 -12.11 -13.25 -8.31
CA ASP A 193 -10.68 -13.03 -8.53
C ASP A 193 -10.03 -12.49 -7.25
N ALA A 194 -9.59 -13.42 -6.41
CA ALA A 194 -8.82 -13.14 -5.21
C ALA A 194 -7.50 -13.91 -5.25
N TRP A 195 -6.52 -13.38 -4.55
CA TRP A 195 -5.16 -13.90 -4.50
C TRP A 195 -4.72 -13.99 -3.05
N ALA A 196 -4.02 -15.07 -2.71
CA ALA A 196 -3.43 -15.27 -1.40
C ALA A 196 -1.99 -15.74 -1.57
N TRP A 197 -1.16 -15.46 -0.58
CA TRP A 197 0.16 -16.08 -0.50
C TRP A 197 0.23 -16.93 0.75
N ALA A 198 0.87 -18.06 0.59
CA ALA A 198 0.83 -19.16 1.53
C ALA A 198 2.21 -19.75 1.75
N ASP A 199 2.47 -20.20 2.96
CA ASP A 199 3.53 -21.14 3.23
C ASP A 199 2.99 -22.56 3.03
N THR A 200 3.77 -23.37 2.32
CA THR A 200 3.43 -24.75 1.99
C THR A 200 4.54 -25.68 2.43
N THR A 201 4.31 -26.99 2.37
CA THR A 201 5.33 -28.00 2.64
C THR A 201 6.56 -27.93 1.72
N THR A 202 6.47 -27.19 0.61
CA THR A 202 7.54 -27.06 -0.39
C THR A 202 8.08 -25.63 -0.55
N GLY A 203 7.62 -24.69 0.29
CA GLY A 203 8.01 -23.28 0.25
C GLY A 203 6.82 -22.36 0.06
N THR A 204 7.07 -21.12 -0.31
CA THR A 204 6.00 -20.13 -0.52
C THR A 204 5.30 -20.34 -1.87
N ALA A 205 3.97 -20.29 -1.86
CA ALA A 205 3.13 -20.38 -3.06
C ALA A 205 2.15 -19.18 -3.16
N ILE A 206 1.73 -18.89 -4.37
CA ILE A 206 0.63 -17.95 -4.66
C ILE A 206 -0.59 -18.75 -5.06
N LEU A 207 -1.68 -18.53 -4.33
CA LEU A 207 -2.98 -19.12 -4.62
C LEU A 207 -3.87 -18.10 -5.31
N ARG A 208 -4.76 -18.58 -6.18
CA ARG A 208 -5.79 -17.78 -6.82
C ARG A 208 -7.15 -18.42 -6.63
N TRP A 209 -8.13 -17.61 -6.28
CA TRP A 209 -9.55 -17.94 -6.27
C TRP A 209 -10.13 -17.69 -7.67
N ASP A 210 -10.77 -18.70 -8.24
CA ASP A 210 -11.37 -18.66 -9.58
C ASP A 210 -12.90 -18.44 -9.57
N GLY A 211 -13.47 -18.19 -8.40
CA GLY A 211 -14.92 -18.11 -8.17
C GLY A 211 -15.51 -19.40 -7.59
N THR A 212 -14.77 -20.50 -7.59
CA THR A 212 -15.23 -21.81 -7.09
C THR A 212 -14.27 -22.49 -6.12
N ALA A 213 -12.97 -22.35 -6.34
CA ALA A 213 -11.94 -22.97 -5.53
C ALA A 213 -10.63 -22.17 -5.53
N TRP A 214 -9.87 -22.33 -4.46
CA TRP A 214 -8.47 -21.90 -4.39
C TRP A 214 -7.57 -22.87 -5.14
N ARG A 215 -6.69 -22.35 -5.99
CA ARG A 215 -5.72 -23.13 -6.77
C ARG A 215 -4.36 -22.46 -6.74
N ASP A 216 -3.31 -23.26 -6.77
CA ASP A 216 -1.96 -22.75 -6.98
C ASP A 216 -1.86 -22.05 -8.34
N ALA A 217 -1.56 -20.77 -8.32
CA ALA A 217 -1.44 -19.92 -9.50
C ALA A 217 -0.16 -20.18 -10.32
N LYS A 218 0.73 -21.08 -9.85
CA LYS A 218 1.99 -21.45 -10.50
C LYS A 218 2.86 -20.23 -10.84
N VAL A 219 2.88 -19.25 -9.94
CA VAL A 219 3.75 -18.08 -10.07
C VAL A 219 5.21 -18.53 -9.91
N PRO A 220 6.12 -18.20 -10.84
CA PRO A 220 7.52 -18.59 -10.76
C PRO A 220 8.28 -17.71 -9.76
N LEU A 221 7.98 -17.86 -8.48
CA LEU A 221 8.65 -17.11 -7.41
C LEU A 221 10.17 -17.37 -7.44
N PRO A 222 11.00 -16.39 -7.07
CA PRO A 222 12.43 -16.62 -6.90
C PRO A 222 12.69 -17.73 -5.87
N PRO A 223 13.69 -18.60 -6.06
CA PRO A 223 14.01 -19.64 -5.08
C PRO A 223 14.42 -19.01 -3.73
N ASN A 224 14.10 -19.68 -2.64
CA ASN A 224 14.36 -19.21 -1.27
C ASN A 224 13.77 -17.81 -1.02
N SER A 225 12.53 -17.60 -1.40
CA SER A 225 11.87 -16.29 -1.24
C SER A 225 10.60 -16.40 -0.41
N ASN A 226 10.31 -15.30 0.29
CA ASN A 226 9.04 -15.05 0.98
C ASN A 226 8.28 -13.94 0.27
N VAL A 227 6.95 -14.02 0.30
CA VAL A 227 6.06 -12.96 -0.16
C VAL A 227 5.58 -12.17 1.05
N HIS A 228 5.57 -10.84 0.94
CA HIS A 228 5.16 -9.94 2.01
C HIS A 228 3.88 -9.19 1.70
N THR A 229 3.66 -8.89 0.41
CA THR A 229 2.50 -8.09 -0.01
C THR A 229 2.17 -8.33 -1.48
N THR A 230 0.91 -8.12 -1.83
CA THR A 230 0.43 -8.16 -3.21
C THR A 230 -0.42 -6.93 -3.51
N LEU A 231 -0.29 -6.41 -4.72
CA LEU A 231 -1.12 -5.32 -5.24
C LEU A 231 -1.89 -5.82 -6.46
N LEU A 232 -3.21 -5.85 -6.34
CA LEU A 232 -4.11 -6.13 -7.46
C LEU A 232 -4.65 -4.82 -8.02
N GLU A 233 -4.37 -4.55 -9.28
CA GLU A 233 -4.86 -3.34 -9.95
C GLU A 233 -6.11 -3.64 -10.80
N PRO A 234 -7.05 -2.70 -10.92
CA PRO A 234 -8.24 -2.87 -11.78
C PRO A 234 -7.90 -3.19 -13.24
N SER A 235 -6.73 -2.79 -13.70
CA SER A 235 -6.20 -3.10 -15.04
C SER A 235 -5.92 -4.59 -15.29
N GLY A 236 -5.97 -5.43 -14.25
CA GLY A 236 -5.55 -6.84 -14.32
C GLY A 236 -4.07 -7.06 -13.99
N ARG A 237 -3.30 -5.99 -13.78
CA ARG A 237 -1.92 -6.09 -13.33
C ARG A 237 -1.88 -6.61 -11.90
N VAL A 238 -0.94 -7.51 -11.63
CA VAL A 238 -0.65 -8.03 -10.30
C VAL A 238 0.83 -7.72 -10.01
N THR A 239 1.09 -7.14 -8.86
CA THR A 239 2.47 -6.95 -8.38
C THR A 239 2.63 -7.66 -7.05
N ILE A 240 3.67 -8.47 -6.92
CA ILE A 240 4.06 -9.21 -5.72
C ILE A 240 5.35 -8.59 -5.20
N GLY A 241 5.39 -8.24 -3.93
CA GLY A 241 6.58 -7.79 -3.22
C GLY A 241 7.03 -8.82 -2.19
N GLY A 242 8.32 -9.08 -2.13
CA GLY A 242 8.88 -10.05 -1.21
C GLY A 242 10.39 -9.93 -1.04
N SER A 243 10.96 -10.86 -0.29
CA SER A 243 12.41 -10.97 -0.08
C SER A 243 12.91 -12.30 -0.57
N GLN A 244 14.01 -12.28 -1.32
CA GLN A 244 14.78 -13.48 -1.69
C GLN A 244 16.02 -13.55 -0.81
N TYR A 245 16.33 -14.73 -0.32
CA TYR A 245 17.50 -15.02 0.51
C TYR A 245 18.55 -15.74 -0.33
N THR A 246 19.74 -15.15 -0.45
CA THR A 246 20.89 -15.75 -1.12
C THR A 246 22.11 -15.55 -0.22
N ASP A 247 22.78 -16.64 0.16
CA ASP A 247 23.97 -16.63 1.03
C ASP A 247 23.76 -15.83 2.34
N GLY A 248 22.58 -15.93 2.93
CA GLY A 248 22.23 -15.22 4.17
C GLY A 248 21.87 -13.73 3.98
N VAL A 249 21.88 -13.22 2.76
CA VAL A 249 21.53 -11.83 2.43
C VAL A 249 20.11 -11.76 1.86
N ALA A 250 19.26 -10.95 2.50
CA ALA A 250 17.93 -10.65 1.99
C ALA A 250 17.98 -9.57 0.89
N ARG A 251 17.32 -9.82 -0.24
CA ARG A 251 17.12 -8.85 -1.31
C ARG A 251 15.62 -8.69 -1.59
N THR A 252 15.13 -7.49 -1.52
CA THR A 252 13.76 -7.20 -1.95
C THR A 252 13.60 -7.45 -3.44
N TYR A 253 12.56 -8.19 -3.83
CA TYR A 253 12.15 -8.34 -5.20
C TYR A 253 10.73 -7.81 -5.42
N LEU A 254 10.46 -7.40 -6.64
CA LEU A 254 9.13 -7.08 -7.15
C LEU A 254 8.87 -7.90 -8.40
N MET A 255 7.78 -8.67 -8.38
CA MET A 255 7.31 -9.41 -9.56
C MET A 255 6.03 -8.80 -10.07
N THR A 256 5.98 -8.48 -11.35
CA THR A 256 4.79 -7.89 -11.96
C THR A 256 4.28 -8.75 -13.11
N TRP A 257 3.01 -9.11 -13.05
CA TRP A 257 2.27 -9.69 -14.16
C TRP A 257 1.73 -8.59 -15.06
N ASN A 258 2.08 -8.62 -16.33
CA ASN A 258 1.66 -7.61 -17.32
C ASN A 258 0.49 -8.06 -18.21
N GLY A 259 -0.17 -9.18 -17.88
CA GLY A 259 -1.21 -9.82 -18.69
C GLY A 259 -0.67 -10.96 -19.56
N ARG A 260 0.66 -11.10 -19.73
CA ARG A 260 1.28 -12.12 -20.60
C ARG A 260 2.40 -12.90 -19.90
N ALA A 261 3.23 -12.21 -19.11
CA ALA A 261 4.39 -12.81 -18.46
C ALA A 261 4.67 -12.13 -17.10
N TRP A 262 5.32 -12.87 -16.21
CA TRP A 262 5.88 -12.35 -14.98
C TRP A 262 7.26 -11.72 -15.25
N HIS A 263 7.47 -10.54 -14.69
CA HIS A 263 8.75 -9.83 -14.75
C HIS A 263 9.24 -9.58 -13.33
N THR A 264 10.41 -10.12 -13.00
CA THR A 264 11.06 -9.91 -11.71
C THR A 264 12.09 -8.79 -11.80
N THR A 265 12.06 -7.90 -10.83
CA THR A 265 13.07 -6.85 -10.66
C THR A 265 13.57 -6.84 -9.22
N TYR A 266 14.79 -6.38 -9.00
CA TYR A 266 15.44 -6.28 -7.69
C TYR A 266 15.81 -4.80 -7.45
N PRO A 267 14.86 -3.96 -7.03
CA PRO A 267 15.18 -2.58 -6.73
C PRO A 267 16.14 -2.49 -5.53
N PRO A 268 17.04 -1.50 -5.49
CA PRO A 268 18.04 -1.39 -4.44
C PRO A 268 17.42 -0.82 -3.14
N LEU A 269 16.50 -1.57 -2.53
CA LEU A 269 15.77 -1.15 -1.33
C LEU A 269 16.48 -1.52 -0.02
N GLY A 270 17.61 -2.22 -0.11
CA GLY A 270 18.30 -2.77 1.05
C GLY A 270 17.55 -3.93 1.67
N ASP A 271 17.77 -4.15 2.95
CA ASP A 271 17.01 -5.11 3.77
C ASP A 271 15.70 -4.46 4.23
N THR A 272 14.74 -4.37 3.30
CA THR A 272 13.45 -3.75 3.55
C THR A 272 12.35 -4.81 3.48
N TYR A 273 11.65 -4.98 4.59
CA TYR A 273 10.39 -5.71 4.62
C TYR A 273 9.28 -4.81 4.05
N THR A 274 8.74 -5.19 2.89
CA THR A 274 7.75 -4.39 2.16
C THR A 274 6.34 -4.81 2.57
N GLU A 275 5.74 -4.11 3.53
CA GLU A 275 4.38 -4.40 4.01
C GLU A 275 3.28 -3.76 3.17
N ALA A 276 3.59 -2.65 2.49
CA ALA A 276 2.62 -1.92 1.70
C ALA A 276 3.22 -1.46 0.37
N MET A 277 2.41 -1.44 -0.66
CA MET A 277 2.75 -0.82 -1.94
C MET A 277 1.52 -0.26 -2.63
N VAL A 278 1.70 0.83 -3.34
CA VAL A 278 0.63 1.49 -4.09
C VAL A 278 1.15 2.05 -5.40
N ARG A 279 0.29 2.06 -6.42
CA ARG A 279 0.62 2.75 -7.67
C ARG A 279 0.19 4.21 -7.59
N GLY A 280 1.16 5.10 -7.68
CA GLY A 280 0.94 6.55 -7.71
C GLY A 280 0.19 7.02 -8.96
N ALA A 281 -0.22 8.26 -8.98
CA ALA A 281 -0.84 8.88 -10.15
C ALA A 281 0.14 9.01 -11.33
N ASP A 282 1.43 9.07 -11.03
CA ASP A 282 2.54 9.08 -11.98
C ASP A 282 2.82 7.70 -12.62
N GLY A 283 2.06 6.67 -12.25
CA GLY A 283 2.24 5.30 -12.73
C GLY A 283 3.39 4.53 -12.05
N ALA A 284 4.20 5.16 -11.22
CA ALA A 284 5.26 4.50 -10.47
C ALA A 284 4.71 3.72 -9.27
N LEU A 285 5.41 2.69 -8.85
CA LEU A 285 5.13 1.98 -7.62
C LEU A 285 5.81 2.69 -6.45
N TRP A 286 5.04 2.95 -5.40
CA TRP A 286 5.52 3.58 -4.18
C TRP A 286 5.46 2.59 -3.03
N LEU A 287 6.52 2.57 -2.21
CA LEU A 287 6.68 1.66 -1.08
C LEU A 287 7.28 2.42 0.11
N PRO A 288 6.75 2.25 1.32
CA PRO A 288 7.46 2.63 2.51
C PRO A 288 8.69 1.71 2.66
N VAL A 289 9.83 2.28 3.01
CA VAL A 289 11.07 1.53 3.19
C VAL A 289 11.78 1.98 4.47
N ARG A 290 12.66 1.13 4.99
CA ARG A 290 13.46 1.50 6.16
C ARG A 290 14.28 2.74 5.85
N SER A 291 14.19 3.74 6.73
CA SER A 291 14.95 4.97 6.60
C SER A 291 16.39 4.78 7.08
N ASP A 292 17.31 5.37 6.35
CA ASP A 292 18.70 5.60 6.76
C ASP A 292 18.88 6.88 7.60
N ARG A 293 17.76 7.59 7.87
CA ARG A 293 17.69 8.80 8.70
C ARG A 293 16.68 8.58 9.80
N ALA A 294 17.11 8.52 11.04
CA ALA A 294 16.25 8.20 12.19
C ALA A 294 15.07 9.18 12.37
N PHE A 295 15.23 10.43 11.94
CA PHE A 295 14.27 11.52 12.13
C PHE A 295 13.35 11.75 10.91
N GLN A 296 13.43 10.94 9.86
CA GLN A 296 12.63 11.06 8.66
C GLN A 296 12.09 9.69 8.21
N SER A 297 10.87 9.67 7.72
CA SER A 297 10.35 8.54 6.93
C SER A 297 11.05 8.48 5.57
N LYS A 298 11.05 7.31 4.95
CA LYS A 298 11.62 7.10 3.62
C LYS A 298 10.67 6.30 2.75
N TYR A 299 10.55 6.71 1.51
CA TYR A 299 9.71 6.07 0.50
C TYR A 299 10.52 5.80 -0.75
N ALA A 300 10.41 4.59 -1.28
CA ALA A 300 10.95 4.24 -2.58
C ALA A 300 9.89 4.48 -3.66
N ARG A 301 10.31 5.12 -4.76
CA ARG A 301 9.55 5.24 -6.00
C ARG A 301 10.24 4.39 -7.06
N VAL A 302 9.54 3.36 -7.52
CA VAL A 302 10.05 2.41 -8.52
C VAL A 302 9.30 2.59 -9.83
N ASP A 303 10.02 2.97 -10.88
CA ASP A 303 9.50 3.21 -12.22
C ASP A 303 10.31 2.38 -13.21
N GLY A 304 9.79 1.21 -13.56
CA GLY A 304 10.52 0.22 -14.32
C GLY A 304 11.81 -0.22 -13.62
N ARG A 305 12.96 0.12 -14.19
CA ARG A 305 14.29 -0.18 -13.62
C ARG A 305 14.85 0.93 -12.74
N ARG A 306 14.20 2.10 -12.72
CA ARG A 306 14.68 3.26 -11.98
C ARG A 306 14.06 3.25 -10.59
N THR A 307 14.90 3.35 -9.57
CA THR A 307 14.47 3.55 -8.17
C THR A 307 15.00 4.91 -7.70
N THR A 308 14.11 5.70 -7.11
CA THR A 308 14.45 6.96 -6.45
C THR A 308 13.85 6.96 -5.06
N PHE A 309 14.41 7.76 -4.15
CA PHE A 309 13.93 7.85 -2.79
C PHE A 309 13.43 9.26 -2.50
N ALA A 310 12.34 9.32 -1.74
CA ALA A 310 11.82 10.54 -1.16
C ALA A 310 11.78 10.39 0.36
N TYR A 311 12.05 11.49 1.06
CA TYR A 311 12.03 11.53 2.51
C TYR A 311 10.85 12.37 2.98
N GLY A 312 10.27 11.98 4.08
CA GLY A 312 9.29 12.81 4.79
C GLY A 312 9.95 13.97 5.53
N PRO A 313 9.15 14.83 6.16
CA PRO A 313 9.67 15.96 6.92
C PRO A 313 10.49 15.49 8.12
N GLU A 314 11.47 16.31 8.49
CA GLU A 314 12.26 16.10 9.70
C GLU A 314 11.40 16.23 10.96
N ARG A 315 11.63 15.33 11.93
CA ARG A 315 10.98 15.35 13.24
C ARG A 315 12.01 15.47 14.33
N THR A 316 11.95 16.57 15.06
CA THR A 316 12.88 16.88 16.16
C THR A 316 12.88 15.76 17.18
N ASN A 317 14.07 15.31 17.58
CA ASN A 317 14.31 14.25 18.57
C ASN A 317 13.72 12.87 18.21
N ALA A 318 13.28 12.65 16.97
CA ALA A 318 12.86 11.32 16.54
C ALA A 318 14.08 10.39 16.49
N ILE A 319 13.89 9.17 16.97
CA ILE A 319 14.87 8.09 16.88
C ILE A 319 14.45 7.03 15.86
N ASP A 320 13.16 7.02 15.50
CA ASP A 320 12.62 6.11 14.50
C ASP A 320 11.34 6.69 13.89
N VAL A 321 11.21 6.62 12.56
CA VAL A 321 10.03 7.05 11.82
C VAL A 321 9.67 5.96 10.82
N LYS A 322 8.60 5.24 11.10
CA LYS A 322 8.16 4.07 10.34
C LYS A 322 6.81 4.32 9.66
N PRO A 323 6.79 4.64 8.37
CA PRO A 323 5.56 4.53 7.60
C PRO A 323 5.17 3.04 7.50
N ARG A 324 3.94 2.71 7.91
CA ARG A 324 3.43 1.33 7.92
C ARG A 324 2.44 1.05 6.81
N ALA A 325 1.58 2.01 6.54
CA ALA A 325 0.54 1.90 5.54
C ALA A 325 0.63 3.06 4.55
N LEU A 326 0.25 2.78 3.31
CA LEU A 326 0.32 3.71 2.19
C LEU A 326 -0.89 3.50 1.28
N THR A 327 -1.56 4.58 0.89
CA THR A 327 -2.69 4.52 -0.02
C THR A 327 -2.70 5.69 -0.99
N LYS A 328 -3.37 5.49 -2.14
CA LYS A 328 -3.60 6.54 -3.14
C LYS A 328 -4.90 7.28 -2.81
N ALA A 329 -4.80 8.61 -2.67
CA ALA A 329 -5.91 9.51 -2.41
C ALA A 329 -6.03 10.56 -3.54
N GLY A 330 -6.67 10.18 -4.64
CA GLY A 330 -6.73 10.98 -5.87
C GLY A 330 -5.38 11.03 -6.57
N SER A 331 -4.82 12.24 -6.77
CA SER A 331 -3.45 12.43 -7.29
C SER A 331 -2.38 12.34 -6.22
N SER A 332 -2.75 12.42 -4.94
CA SER A 332 -1.85 12.38 -3.79
C SER A 332 -1.66 10.94 -3.27
N LEU A 333 -0.63 10.75 -2.45
CA LEU A 333 -0.49 9.58 -1.59
C LEU A 333 -0.66 10.00 -0.14
N LEU A 334 -1.30 9.15 0.66
CA LEU A 334 -1.37 9.26 2.11
C LEU A 334 -0.59 8.12 2.73
N SER A 335 0.19 8.44 3.76
CA SER A 335 0.89 7.47 4.58
C SER A 335 0.47 7.61 6.04
N PHE A 336 0.36 6.48 6.72
CA PHE A 336 0.11 6.39 8.14
C PHE A 336 1.11 5.44 8.78
N GLY A 337 1.58 5.76 9.97
CA GLY A 337 2.62 4.97 10.60
C GLY A 337 2.94 5.45 12.01
N THR A 338 4.16 5.18 12.47
CA THR A 338 4.60 5.53 13.81
C THR A 338 5.85 6.38 13.81
N VAL A 339 5.97 7.24 14.81
CA VAL A 339 7.16 7.98 15.16
C VAL A 339 7.52 7.70 16.62
N GLU A 340 8.76 7.39 16.87
CA GLU A 340 9.31 7.24 18.21
C GLU A 340 10.27 8.40 18.49
N ILE A 341 10.01 9.15 19.55
CA ILE A 341 10.84 10.25 20.01
C ILE A 341 11.67 9.77 21.19
N TYR A 342 12.91 10.22 21.33
CA TYR A 342 13.78 9.83 22.42
C TYR A 342 13.09 9.96 23.78
N GLY A 343 13.08 8.88 24.56
CA GLY A 343 12.43 8.81 25.87
C GLY A 343 10.90 8.61 25.84
N SER A 344 10.30 8.43 24.65
CA SER A 344 8.87 8.12 24.49
C SER A 344 8.65 6.75 23.84
N LYS A 345 7.40 6.29 23.86
CA LYS A 345 6.96 5.11 23.11
C LYS A 345 6.46 5.52 21.71
N PRO A 346 6.44 4.60 20.73
CA PRO A 346 5.92 4.87 19.39
C PRO A 346 4.53 5.47 19.41
N ASN A 347 4.33 6.61 18.75
CA ASN A 347 3.06 7.31 18.57
C ASN A 347 2.73 7.46 17.09
N LEU A 348 1.53 7.92 16.78
CA LEU A 348 1.06 8.05 15.40
C LEU A 348 1.80 9.13 14.62
N MET A 349 1.98 8.86 13.34
CA MET A 349 2.34 9.87 12.36
C MET A 349 1.51 9.70 11.09
N SER A 350 1.25 10.80 10.39
CA SER A 350 0.70 10.78 9.04
C SER A 350 1.42 11.77 8.14
N GLU A 351 1.49 11.43 6.86
CA GLU A 351 2.14 12.23 5.83
C GLU A 351 1.35 12.18 4.53
N ARG A 352 1.50 13.24 3.74
CA ARG A 352 0.91 13.35 2.40
C ARG A 352 1.98 13.74 1.40
N LEU A 353 2.05 13.00 0.29
CA LEU A 353 2.76 13.43 -0.90
C LEU A 353 1.79 14.28 -1.72
N GLY A 354 2.12 15.55 -1.90
CA GLY A 354 1.33 16.46 -2.71
C GLY A 354 1.23 15.99 -4.17
N GLY A 355 0.06 16.15 -4.77
CA GLY A 355 -0.18 16.00 -6.21
C GLY A 355 -0.01 17.30 -6.91
#